data_8ee64216fda1d31198d0e104064ccf3d
#
_entry.id   8ee64216fda1d31198d0e104064ccf3d
#
_cell.length_a   1.000
_cell.length_b   1.000
_cell.length_c   1.000
_cell.angle_alpha   90.00
_cell.angle_beta   90.00
_cell.angle_gamma   90.00
#
_symmetry.space_group_name_H-M   'P 1'
#
loop_
_entity.id
_entity.type
_entity.pdbx_description
1 polymer ?
#
loop_
_entity_poly.entity_id
_entity_poly.type
_entity_poly.pdbx_seq_one_letter_code
_entity_poly.pdbx_strand_id
1 'polypeptide(L)'
;HQLKIVGGAYLNRRTRQLEGGQLLLSVGRPLFSLRTRVGWEAKFQYLQDIARFFSGGELYLRSCAGEGVPDTFARQTLLSSVQATYSMGVLHKLNLTAGWRVQQAQYRLPEDFSPLISDAARTAYQQSLPRSEGASGPFVTLEALTARYLRIKDIQTLALSEDIRIGPQLTLDLRLASRYFGMGSDFTELSATYTQQLYFGDNLLFFGATAGLRVQQDVYPTSSLVNQSVVAQVRNISPR
;
A
#
# COMPACT_ATOMS: atom_id res chain seq x y z
N HIS A 1 0.66 24.06 -7.03
CA HIS A 1 1.46 22.82 -7.11
C HIS A 1 1.93 22.45 -5.71
N GLN A 2 2.07 21.18 -5.46
CA GLN A 2 2.56 20.64 -4.20
C GLN A 2 3.80 19.79 -4.49
N LEU A 3 4.85 19.95 -3.69
CA LEU A 3 6.04 19.09 -3.68
C LEU A 3 6.16 18.51 -2.28
N LYS A 4 6.35 17.21 -2.19
CA LYS A 4 6.62 16.49 -0.94
C LYS A 4 7.89 15.66 -1.13
N ILE A 5 8.85 15.84 -0.23
CA ILE A 5 10.09 15.07 -0.16
C ILE A 5 10.19 14.53 1.26
N VAL A 6 10.33 13.22 1.40
CA VAL A 6 10.56 12.57 2.70
C VAL A 6 11.71 11.59 2.49
N GLY A 7 12.74 11.70 3.30
CA GLY A 7 13.89 10.80 3.31
C GLY A 7 14.17 10.30 4.71
N GLY A 8 14.72 9.10 4.82
CA GLY A 8 15.13 8.52 6.08
C GLY A 8 16.20 7.45 5.87
N ALA A 9 17.07 7.29 6.85
CA ALA A 9 18.09 6.25 6.89
C ALA A 9 17.83 5.31 8.07
N TYR A 10 18.02 4.02 7.88
CA TYR A 10 17.90 3.00 8.91
C TYR A 10 19.27 2.56 9.36
N LEU A 11 19.55 2.75 10.62
CA LEU A 11 20.82 2.36 11.23
C LEU A 11 20.60 1.21 12.21
N ASN A 12 21.48 0.22 12.15
CA ASN A 12 21.53 -0.81 13.17
C ASN A 12 21.86 -0.19 14.53
N ARG A 13 21.02 -0.43 15.52
CA ARG A 13 21.18 0.16 16.86
C ARG A 13 22.46 -0.28 17.56
N ARG A 14 22.94 -1.50 17.29
CA ARG A 14 24.15 -2.07 17.91
C ARG A 14 25.41 -1.69 17.16
N THR A 15 25.43 -1.94 15.84
CA THR A 15 26.66 -1.75 15.02
C THR A 15 26.76 -0.35 14.45
N ARG A 16 25.67 0.44 14.47
CA ARG A 16 25.54 1.76 13.82
C ARG A 16 25.80 1.74 12.30
N GLN A 17 25.78 0.56 11.71
CA GLN A 17 25.89 0.40 10.26
C GLN A 17 24.58 0.79 9.59
N LEU A 18 24.68 1.30 8.38
CA LEU A 18 23.53 1.61 7.53
C LEU A 18 22.90 0.31 7.03
N GLU A 19 21.63 0.07 7.39
CA GLU A 19 20.87 -1.12 6.99
C GLU A 19 19.86 -0.84 5.88
N GLY A 20 19.68 0.42 5.53
CA GLY A 20 18.78 0.82 4.48
C GLY A 20 18.32 2.26 4.59
N GLY A 21 17.25 2.57 3.87
CA GLY A 21 16.66 3.91 3.87
C GLY A 21 15.35 3.96 3.11
N GLN A 22 14.70 5.10 3.20
CA GLN A 22 13.50 5.38 2.43
C GLN A 22 13.61 6.74 1.76
N LEU A 23 13.01 6.83 0.57
CA LEU A 23 12.84 8.08 -0.16
C LEU A 23 11.41 8.12 -0.72
N LEU A 24 10.70 9.19 -0.45
CA LEU A 24 9.41 9.49 -1.07
C LEU A 24 9.51 10.86 -1.72
N LEU A 25 9.25 10.91 -3.02
CA LEU A 25 9.09 12.12 -3.80
C LEU A 25 7.67 12.14 -4.36
N SER A 26 6.96 13.25 -4.20
CA SER A 26 5.66 13.46 -4.84
C SER A 26 5.59 14.89 -5.32
N VAL A 27 5.20 15.05 -6.58
CA VAL A 27 4.96 16.34 -7.19
C VAL A 27 3.62 16.30 -7.90
N GLY A 28 2.81 17.35 -7.76
CA GLY A 28 1.52 17.36 -8.41
C GLY A 28 0.70 18.63 -8.18
N ARG A 29 -0.49 18.56 -8.73
CA ARG A 29 -1.57 19.51 -8.50
C ARG A 29 -2.79 18.74 -8.04
N PRO A 30 -3.01 18.59 -6.72
CA PRO A 30 -4.17 17.88 -6.20
C PRO A 30 -5.47 18.62 -6.51
N LEU A 31 -6.59 17.94 -6.36
CA LEU A 31 -7.92 18.53 -6.41
C LEU A 31 -8.18 19.31 -5.09
N PHE A 32 -7.63 20.53 -4.98
CA PHE A 32 -7.65 21.32 -3.75
C PHE A 32 -8.99 22.01 -3.46
N SER A 33 -9.97 21.91 -4.33
CA SER A 33 -11.33 22.42 -4.09
C SER A 33 -12.37 21.54 -4.78
N LEU A 34 -13.62 21.62 -4.33
CA LEU A 34 -14.75 20.94 -4.97
C LEU A 34 -14.99 21.38 -6.42
N ARG A 35 -14.50 22.54 -6.82
CA ARG A 35 -14.63 23.08 -8.17
C ARG A 35 -13.44 22.76 -9.08
N THR A 36 -12.32 22.28 -8.51
CA THR A 36 -11.16 21.87 -9.31
C THR A 36 -11.50 20.62 -10.10
N ARG A 37 -11.38 20.71 -11.43
CA ARG A 37 -11.74 19.62 -12.35
C ARG A 37 -10.58 18.74 -12.74
N VAL A 38 -9.35 19.27 -12.73
CA VAL A 38 -8.17 18.53 -13.19
C VAL A 38 -7.12 18.55 -12.11
N GLY A 39 -6.64 17.38 -11.76
CA GLY A 39 -5.50 17.14 -10.91
C GLY A 39 -4.49 16.22 -11.61
N TRP A 40 -3.25 16.23 -11.15
CA TRP A 40 -2.24 15.28 -11.56
C TRP A 40 -1.22 15.08 -10.44
N GLU A 41 -0.59 13.92 -10.44
CA GLU A 41 0.47 13.57 -9.49
C GLU A 41 1.49 12.67 -10.16
N ALA A 42 2.77 12.92 -9.86
CA ALA A 42 3.86 11.98 -10.08
C ALA A 42 4.46 11.63 -8.72
N LYS A 43 4.58 10.35 -8.44
CA LYS A 43 5.06 9.82 -7.17
C LYS A 43 6.15 8.79 -7.40
N PHE A 44 7.19 8.88 -6.57
CA PHE A 44 8.26 7.91 -6.48
C PHE A 44 8.47 7.56 -5.02
N GLN A 45 8.51 6.28 -4.72
CA GLN A 45 8.77 5.77 -3.38
C GLN A 45 9.76 4.61 -3.48
N TYR A 46 10.81 4.72 -2.71
CA TYR A 46 11.83 3.68 -2.55
C TYR A 46 11.98 3.37 -1.07
N LEU A 47 12.05 2.10 -0.75
CA LEU A 47 12.32 1.59 0.58
C LEU A 47 13.31 0.44 0.47
N GLN A 48 14.36 0.50 1.27
CA GLN A 48 15.26 -0.62 1.51
C GLN A 48 15.43 -0.79 3.01
N ASP A 49 15.23 -1.99 3.51
CA ASP A 49 15.41 -2.31 4.92
C ASP A 49 15.77 -3.79 5.10
N ILE A 50 16.15 -4.14 6.32
CA ILE A 50 16.32 -5.53 6.75
C ILE A 50 15.14 -5.87 7.67
N ALA A 51 14.26 -6.75 7.17
CA ALA A 51 13.17 -7.29 7.96
C ALA A 51 13.71 -8.34 8.95
N ARG A 52 13.35 -8.22 10.22
CA ARG A 52 13.70 -9.17 11.28
C ARG A 52 12.44 -9.52 12.05
N PHE A 53 12.25 -10.80 12.28
CA PHE A 53 11.13 -11.29 13.08
C PHE A 53 11.63 -11.71 14.46
N PHE A 54 10.86 -11.37 15.49
CA PHE A 54 11.19 -11.65 16.87
C PHE A 54 10.08 -12.46 17.54
N SER A 55 10.47 -13.37 18.42
CA SER A 55 9.56 -14.12 19.29
C SER A 55 10.17 -14.16 20.68
N GLY A 56 9.40 -13.73 21.69
CA GLY A 56 9.88 -13.69 23.08
C GLY A 56 11.07 -12.74 23.34
N GLY A 57 11.28 -11.74 22.45
CA GLY A 57 12.40 -10.79 22.55
C GLY A 57 13.69 -11.23 21.84
N GLU A 58 13.73 -12.44 21.31
CA GLU A 58 14.84 -12.99 20.52
C GLU A 58 14.46 -13.11 19.04
N LEU A 59 15.46 -13.18 18.16
CA LEU A 59 15.24 -13.44 16.74
C LEU A 59 14.54 -14.78 16.57
N TYR A 60 13.43 -14.74 15.82
CA TYR A 60 12.71 -15.96 15.47
C TYR A 60 13.56 -16.84 14.57
N LEU A 61 13.70 -18.11 14.95
CA LEU A 61 14.43 -19.12 14.16
C LEU A 61 13.42 -19.95 13.36
N ARG A 62 13.54 -19.87 12.04
CA ARG A 62 12.77 -20.73 11.13
C ARG A 62 13.50 -22.04 10.94
N SER A 63 12.82 -23.17 11.05
CA SER A 63 13.42 -24.48 10.77
C SER A 63 13.61 -24.67 9.26
N CYS A 64 14.86 -24.79 8.82
CA CYS A 64 15.24 -25.01 7.44
C CYS A 64 16.27 -26.14 7.38
N ALA A 65 15.99 -27.21 6.64
CA ALA A 65 16.84 -28.41 6.53
C ALA A 65 17.29 -28.99 7.88
N GLY A 66 16.45 -28.88 8.92
CA GLY A 66 16.76 -29.37 10.27
C GLY A 66 17.54 -28.41 11.16
N GLU A 67 17.92 -27.24 10.65
CA GLU A 67 18.64 -26.18 11.38
C GLU A 67 17.71 -24.97 11.67
N GLY A 68 17.97 -24.29 12.79
CA GLY A 68 17.33 -23.02 13.13
C GLY A 68 18.00 -21.84 12.41
N VAL A 69 17.33 -21.28 11.44
CA VAL A 69 17.82 -20.14 10.64
C VAL A 69 17.15 -18.86 11.11
N PRO A 70 17.91 -17.78 11.45
CA PRO A 70 17.31 -16.49 11.80
C PRO A 70 16.39 -15.99 10.69
N ASP A 71 15.13 -15.68 11.02
CA ASP A 71 14.16 -15.17 10.04
C ASP A 71 14.44 -13.69 9.75
N THR A 72 15.41 -13.46 8.89
CA THR A 72 15.94 -12.14 8.54
C THR A 72 16.23 -12.08 7.05
N PHE A 73 15.65 -11.09 6.36
CA PHE A 73 15.93 -10.86 4.94
C PHE A 73 15.97 -9.38 4.58
N ALA A 74 16.76 -9.05 3.58
CA ALA A 74 16.78 -7.73 2.98
C ALA A 74 15.58 -7.58 2.06
N ARG A 75 14.83 -6.49 2.24
CA ARG A 75 13.69 -6.11 1.42
C ARG A 75 13.99 -4.80 0.71
N GLN A 76 13.73 -4.77 -0.59
CA GLN A 76 13.80 -3.57 -1.40
C GLN A 76 12.49 -3.41 -2.15
N THR A 77 11.83 -2.27 -1.99
CA THR A 77 10.60 -1.95 -2.72
C THR A 77 10.73 -0.63 -3.44
N LEU A 78 10.22 -0.61 -4.67
CA LEU A 78 10.10 0.58 -5.49
C LEU A 78 8.67 0.70 -5.96
N LEU A 79 8.08 1.88 -5.79
CA LEU A 79 6.78 2.24 -6.32
C LEU A 79 6.92 3.58 -7.04
N SER A 80 6.59 3.61 -8.31
CA SER A 80 6.52 4.84 -9.11
C SER A 80 5.18 4.92 -9.81
N SER A 81 4.58 6.10 -9.85
CA SER A 81 3.34 6.32 -10.58
C SER A 81 3.25 7.73 -11.14
N VAL A 82 2.62 7.84 -12.29
CA VAL A 82 2.18 9.12 -12.88
C VAL A 82 0.71 8.99 -13.20
N GLN A 83 -0.08 9.97 -12.77
CA GLN A 83 -1.53 9.93 -12.93
C GLN A 83 -2.13 11.31 -13.18
N ALA A 84 -3.29 11.30 -13.86
CA ALA A 84 -4.14 12.47 -14.03
C ALA A 84 -5.55 12.12 -13.56
N THR A 85 -6.19 13.07 -12.90
CA THR A 85 -7.56 12.93 -12.39
C THR A 85 -8.47 14.00 -13.00
N TYR A 86 -9.61 13.58 -13.52
CA TYR A 86 -10.69 14.45 -13.94
C TYR A 86 -11.86 14.31 -12.98
N SER A 87 -12.33 15.46 -12.43
CA SER A 87 -13.38 15.52 -11.42
C SER A 87 -14.62 16.20 -11.96
N MET A 88 -15.77 15.56 -11.82
CA MET A 88 -17.10 16.05 -12.22
C MET A 88 -17.99 16.20 -11.00
N GLY A 89 -18.96 17.12 -11.09
CA GLY A 89 -19.92 17.39 -10.02
C GLY A 89 -19.36 18.23 -8.88
N VAL A 90 -20.22 18.60 -7.95
CA VAL A 90 -19.88 19.41 -6.76
C VAL A 90 -20.32 18.69 -5.49
N LEU A 91 -21.61 18.45 -5.31
CA LEU A 91 -22.16 17.72 -4.15
C LEU A 91 -21.98 16.21 -4.31
N HIS A 92 -22.30 15.69 -5.47
CA HIS A 92 -22.01 14.32 -5.88
C HIS A 92 -20.83 14.39 -6.84
N LYS A 93 -19.67 13.97 -6.38
CA LYS A 93 -18.44 14.00 -7.17
C LYS A 93 -18.17 12.64 -7.78
N LEU A 94 -17.74 12.68 -9.02
CA LEU A 94 -17.21 11.56 -9.74
C LEU A 94 -15.80 11.93 -10.20
N ASN A 95 -14.79 11.21 -9.70
CA ASN A 95 -13.41 11.39 -10.07
C ASN A 95 -12.96 10.19 -10.91
N LEU A 96 -12.45 10.47 -12.09
CA LEU A 96 -11.82 9.48 -12.97
C LEU A 96 -10.32 9.75 -12.96
N THR A 97 -9.55 8.80 -12.48
CA THR A 97 -8.08 8.85 -12.49
C THR A 97 -7.57 7.81 -13.46
N ALA A 98 -6.65 8.20 -14.32
CA ALA A 98 -5.92 7.28 -15.18
C ALA A 98 -4.42 7.54 -15.06
N GLY A 99 -3.62 6.49 -15.13
CA GLY A 99 -2.19 6.63 -14.95
C GLY A 99 -1.41 5.38 -15.28
N TRP A 100 -0.13 5.46 -14.96
CA TRP A 100 0.83 4.37 -15.10
C TRP A 100 1.49 4.10 -13.76
N ARG A 101 1.63 2.82 -13.39
CA ARG A 101 2.25 2.40 -12.14
C ARG A 101 3.33 1.36 -12.40
N VAL A 102 4.48 1.58 -11.80
CA VAL A 102 5.59 0.63 -11.74
C VAL A 102 5.77 0.24 -10.28
N GLN A 103 5.83 -1.04 -10.03
CA GLN A 103 6.04 -1.60 -8.70
C GLN A 103 7.07 -2.72 -8.79
N GLN A 104 8.03 -2.72 -7.88
CA GLN A 104 9.01 -3.77 -7.76
C GLN A 104 9.22 -4.11 -6.29
N ALA A 105 9.23 -5.39 -5.97
CA ALA A 105 9.60 -5.91 -4.66
C ALA A 105 10.68 -6.96 -4.85
N GLN A 106 11.78 -6.83 -4.13
CA GLN A 106 12.89 -7.78 -4.14
C GLN A 106 13.18 -8.23 -2.71
N TYR A 107 13.38 -9.53 -2.55
CA TYR A 107 13.71 -10.17 -1.29
C TYR A 107 14.97 -10.98 -1.48
N ARG A 108 15.94 -10.77 -0.61
CA ARG A 108 17.24 -11.46 -0.68
C ARG A 108 17.84 -11.65 0.71
N LEU A 109 18.80 -12.54 0.82
CA LEU A 109 19.58 -12.64 2.06
C LEU A 109 20.34 -11.34 2.30
N PRO A 110 20.47 -10.87 3.56
CA PRO A 110 21.40 -9.81 3.92
C PRO A 110 22.84 -10.20 3.58
N GLU A 111 23.71 -9.22 3.33
CA GLU A 111 25.12 -9.45 3.03
C GLU A 111 25.87 -10.08 4.22
N ASP A 112 25.45 -9.74 5.44
CA ASP A 112 25.99 -10.22 6.71
C ASP A 112 25.23 -11.45 7.26
N PHE A 113 24.52 -12.19 6.39
CA PHE A 113 23.78 -13.37 6.82
C PHE A 113 24.72 -14.43 7.42
N SER A 114 24.36 -14.97 8.59
CA SER A 114 25.20 -15.81 9.44
C SER A 114 26.04 -16.84 8.66
N PRO A 115 27.37 -16.83 8.80
CA PRO A 115 28.26 -17.80 8.16
C PRO A 115 28.20 -19.21 8.80
N LEU A 116 27.55 -19.35 9.96
CA LEU A 116 27.49 -20.60 10.74
C LEU A 116 26.38 -21.57 10.27
N ILE A 117 25.61 -21.17 9.25
CA ILE A 117 24.49 -21.94 8.73
C ILE A 117 24.98 -22.74 7.53
N SER A 118 24.58 -24.02 7.44
CA SER A 118 24.92 -24.87 6.31
C SER A 118 24.35 -24.34 4.98
N ASP A 119 25.00 -24.69 3.88
CA ASP A 119 24.53 -24.30 2.55
C ASP A 119 23.15 -24.87 2.23
N ALA A 120 22.85 -26.06 2.76
CA ALA A 120 21.54 -26.70 2.61
C ALA A 120 20.45 -25.87 3.30
N ALA A 121 20.67 -25.46 4.54
CA ALA A 121 19.73 -24.64 5.30
C ALA A 121 19.59 -23.23 4.69
N ARG A 122 20.68 -22.65 4.20
CA ARG A 122 20.68 -21.37 3.48
C ARG A 122 19.84 -21.43 2.21
N THR A 123 20.02 -22.48 1.41
CA THR A 123 19.24 -22.68 0.17
C THR A 123 17.77 -22.89 0.47
N ALA A 124 17.44 -23.72 1.47
CA ALA A 124 16.05 -23.94 1.90
C ALA A 124 15.40 -22.65 2.39
N TYR A 125 16.15 -21.82 3.14
CA TYR A 125 15.66 -20.52 3.59
C TYR A 125 15.44 -19.56 2.43
N GLN A 126 16.36 -19.47 1.45
CA GLN A 126 16.18 -18.63 0.25
C GLN A 126 14.92 -19.01 -0.54
N GLN A 127 14.62 -20.30 -0.66
CA GLN A 127 13.41 -20.78 -1.32
C GLN A 127 12.13 -20.46 -0.55
N SER A 128 12.22 -20.24 0.75
CA SER A 128 11.10 -19.86 1.61
C SER A 128 10.84 -18.35 1.67
N LEU A 129 11.73 -17.52 1.10
CA LEU A 129 11.54 -16.08 1.04
C LEU A 129 10.32 -15.72 0.18
N PRO A 130 9.68 -14.57 0.44
CA PRO A 130 8.65 -14.06 -0.45
C PRO A 130 9.17 -13.92 -1.89
N ARG A 131 8.32 -14.23 -2.85
CA ARG A 131 8.69 -14.12 -4.27
C ARG A 131 8.96 -12.65 -4.63
N SER A 132 10.11 -12.42 -5.24
CA SER A 132 10.42 -11.11 -5.83
C SER A 132 9.55 -10.91 -7.07
N GLU A 133 8.90 -9.76 -7.16
CA GLU A 133 7.95 -9.45 -8.23
C GLU A 133 8.18 -8.04 -8.76
N GLY A 134 8.09 -7.90 -10.08
CA GLY A 134 8.07 -6.61 -10.77
C GLY A 134 6.86 -6.51 -11.67
N ALA A 135 6.12 -5.41 -11.56
CA ALA A 135 4.90 -5.16 -12.31
C ALA A 135 4.87 -3.73 -12.83
N SER A 136 4.55 -3.57 -14.12
CA SER A 136 4.40 -2.28 -14.77
C SER A 136 3.14 -2.28 -15.62
N GLY A 137 2.40 -1.16 -15.63
CA GLY A 137 1.25 -1.03 -16.50
C GLY A 137 0.27 0.08 -16.13
N PRO A 138 -0.73 0.27 -16.99
CA PRO A 138 -1.76 1.27 -16.79
C PRO A 138 -2.71 0.88 -15.66
N PHE A 139 -3.32 1.90 -15.07
CA PHE A 139 -4.43 1.73 -14.14
C PHE A 139 -5.48 2.81 -14.34
N VAL A 140 -6.69 2.50 -13.93
CA VAL A 140 -7.84 3.41 -13.91
C VAL A 140 -8.54 3.29 -12.57
N THR A 141 -8.81 4.42 -11.93
CA THR A 141 -9.58 4.49 -10.69
C THR A 141 -10.81 5.35 -10.90
N LEU A 142 -11.97 4.81 -10.56
CA LEU A 142 -13.25 5.53 -10.51
C LEU A 142 -13.64 5.73 -9.06
N GLU A 143 -13.82 6.98 -8.64
CA GLU A 143 -14.25 7.33 -7.31
C GLU A 143 -15.55 8.14 -7.38
N ALA A 144 -16.60 7.64 -6.74
CA ALA A 144 -17.87 8.33 -6.57
C ALA A 144 -18.06 8.66 -5.08
N LEU A 145 -18.31 9.93 -4.77
CA LEU A 145 -18.48 10.36 -3.38
C LEU A 145 -19.50 11.48 -3.23
N THR A 146 -20.11 11.54 -2.04
CA THR A 146 -20.90 12.70 -1.62
C THR A 146 -20.00 13.66 -0.84
N ALA A 147 -19.89 14.90 -1.33
CA ALA A 147 -19.08 15.96 -0.73
C ALA A 147 -19.92 16.78 0.28
N ARG A 148 -20.49 16.11 1.28
CA ARG A 148 -21.22 16.74 2.38
C ARG A 148 -20.35 16.70 3.63
N TYR A 149 -20.20 17.85 4.29
CA TYR A 149 -19.36 18.00 5.48
C TYR A 149 -20.20 18.49 6.67
N LEU A 150 -19.88 17.95 7.84
CA LEU A 150 -20.35 18.45 9.13
C LEU A 150 -19.17 18.96 9.91
N ARG A 151 -19.34 20.11 10.55
CA ARG A 151 -18.37 20.63 11.48
C ARG A 151 -18.69 20.12 12.88
N ILE A 152 -17.79 19.32 13.41
CA ILE A 152 -17.93 18.66 14.70
C ILE A 152 -16.70 18.99 15.55
N LYS A 153 -16.90 19.14 16.86
CA LYS A 153 -15.81 19.35 17.84
C LYS A 153 -15.42 18.03 18.50
N ASP A 154 -14.17 17.94 18.94
CA ASP A 154 -13.67 16.90 19.85
C ASP A 154 -13.77 15.46 19.31
N ILE A 155 -13.69 15.25 17.99
CA ILE A 155 -13.76 13.91 17.37
C ILE A 155 -12.36 13.26 17.28
N GLN A 156 -11.42 13.90 16.62
CA GLN A 156 -10.06 13.39 16.47
C GLN A 156 -9.04 14.20 17.27
N THR A 157 -9.28 15.50 17.38
CA THR A 157 -8.41 16.44 18.08
C THR A 157 -9.19 17.15 19.19
N LEU A 158 -8.68 17.12 20.41
CA LEU A 158 -9.30 17.76 21.55
C LEU A 158 -9.37 19.30 21.34
N ALA A 159 -10.51 19.89 21.64
CA ALA A 159 -10.81 21.33 21.56
C ALA A 159 -10.79 21.95 20.16
N LEU A 160 -10.66 21.17 19.09
CA LEU A 160 -10.71 21.66 17.73
C LEU A 160 -12.02 21.31 17.02
N SER A 161 -12.44 22.20 16.11
CA SER A 161 -13.55 21.94 15.18
C SER A 161 -12.99 21.32 13.91
N GLU A 162 -13.55 20.19 13.51
CA GLU A 162 -13.13 19.43 12.34
C GLU A 162 -14.28 19.35 11.33
N ASP A 163 -13.95 19.55 10.05
CA ASP A 163 -14.91 19.34 8.96
C ASP A 163 -14.85 17.86 8.53
N ILE A 164 -15.82 17.08 8.97
CA ILE A 164 -15.91 15.64 8.70
C ILE A 164 -16.86 15.41 7.53
N ARG A 165 -16.36 14.72 6.50
CA ARG A 165 -17.21 14.31 5.38
C ARG A 165 -18.17 13.21 5.82
N ILE A 166 -19.44 13.37 5.50
CA ILE A 166 -20.48 12.36 5.74
C ILE A 166 -21.05 11.87 4.40
N GLY A 167 -21.60 10.64 4.41
CA GLY A 167 -22.20 10.01 3.25
C GLY A 167 -21.32 8.96 2.61
N PRO A 168 -21.77 8.38 1.49
CA PRO A 168 -21.11 7.28 0.80
C PRO A 168 -19.89 7.74 0.00
N GLN A 169 -18.97 6.80 -0.16
CA GLN A 169 -17.86 6.85 -1.12
C GLN A 169 -17.63 5.45 -1.67
N LEU A 170 -17.56 5.31 -2.97
CA LEU A 170 -17.20 4.10 -3.68
C LEU A 170 -15.94 4.38 -4.50
N THR A 171 -14.95 3.55 -4.37
CA THR A 171 -13.73 3.58 -5.19
C THR A 171 -13.57 2.24 -5.89
N LEU A 172 -13.42 2.25 -7.20
CA LEU A 172 -13.09 1.09 -8.02
C LEU A 172 -11.73 1.34 -8.65
N ASP A 173 -10.81 0.39 -8.51
CA ASP A 173 -9.47 0.45 -9.10
C ASP A 173 -9.26 -0.77 -9.99
N LEU A 174 -8.88 -0.54 -11.23
CA LEU A 174 -8.51 -1.55 -12.20
C LEU A 174 -7.07 -1.30 -12.62
N ARG A 175 -6.21 -2.31 -12.49
CA ARG A 175 -4.82 -2.28 -12.90
C ARG A 175 -4.50 -3.45 -13.84
N LEU A 176 -3.79 -3.15 -14.90
CA LEU A 176 -3.23 -4.13 -15.81
C LEU A 176 -1.71 -4.10 -15.69
N ALA A 177 -1.10 -5.24 -15.47
CA ALA A 177 0.36 -5.39 -15.51
C ALA A 177 0.72 -6.40 -16.57
N SER A 178 1.75 -6.12 -17.36
CA SER A 178 2.21 -7.04 -18.39
C SER A 178 3.72 -6.99 -18.54
N ARG A 179 4.32 -8.15 -18.84
CA ARG A 179 5.74 -8.27 -19.17
C ARG A 179 6.12 -7.47 -20.42
N TYR A 180 5.17 -7.17 -21.30
CA TYR A 180 5.39 -6.25 -22.43
C TYR A 180 5.76 -4.83 -22.00
N PHE A 181 5.47 -4.46 -20.76
CA PHE A 181 5.82 -3.17 -20.17
C PHE A 181 7.15 -3.18 -19.40
N GLY A 182 8.01 -4.18 -19.65
CA GLY A 182 9.37 -4.23 -19.14
C GLY A 182 9.54 -4.83 -17.75
N MET A 183 8.50 -5.47 -17.18
CA MET A 183 8.53 -6.16 -15.90
C MET A 183 8.05 -7.61 -16.03
N GLY A 184 8.40 -8.48 -15.05
CA GLY A 184 8.24 -9.93 -15.18
C GLY A 184 6.84 -10.49 -14.90
N SER A 185 5.85 -9.68 -14.51
CA SER A 185 4.54 -10.18 -14.09
C SER A 185 3.42 -9.78 -15.02
N ASP A 186 2.56 -10.75 -15.37
CA ASP A 186 1.32 -10.53 -16.12
C ASP A 186 0.12 -10.78 -15.19
N PHE A 187 -0.66 -9.74 -14.91
CA PHE A 187 -1.87 -9.86 -14.11
C PHE A 187 -2.86 -8.73 -14.37
N THR A 188 -4.11 -9.00 -14.04
CA THR A 188 -5.17 -8.00 -13.88
C THR A 188 -5.57 -7.96 -12.42
N GLU A 189 -5.59 -6.78 -11.83
CA GLU A 189 -5.98 -6.54 -10.44
C GLU A 189 -7.20 -5.63 -10.42
N LEU A 190 -8.22 -6.04 -9.67
CA LEU A 190 -9.45 -5.27 -9.44
C LEU A 190 -9.63 -5.11 -7.94
N SER A 191 -9.89 -3.90 -7.49
CA SER A 191 -10.32 -3.64 -6.12
C SER A 191 -11.51 -2.71 -6.07
N ALA A 192 -12.36 -2.92 -5.06
CA ALA A 192 -13.52 -2.09 -4.76
C ALA A 192 -13.48 -1.74 -3.27
N THR A 193 -13.58 -0.46 -2.97
CA THR A 193 -13.68 0.04 -1.59
C THR A 193 -14.94 0.87 -1.45
N TYR A 194 -15.79 0.49 -0.52
CA TYR A 194 -16.96 1.27 -0.13
C TYR A 194 -16.77 1.78 1.29
N THR A 195 -17.04 3.05 1.51
CA THR A 195 -17.09 3.65 2.85
C THR A 195 -18.36 4.48 3.02
N GLN A 196 -18.92 4.41 4.21
CA GLN A 196 -20.12 5.18 4.60
C GLN A 196 -19.82 5.82 5.95
N GLN A 197 -20.01 7.13 6.03
CA GLN A 197 -19.96 7.86 7.29
C GLN A 197 -21.35 8.44 7.58
N LEU A 198 -21.88 8.14 8.75
CA LEU A 198 -23.17 8.58 9.24
C LEU A 198 -22.98 9.31 10.57
N TYR A 199 -23.63 10.44 10.70
CA TYR A 199 -23.75 11.14 11.98
C TYR A 199 -25.13 10.86 12.57
N PHE A 200 -25.15 10.26 13.75
CA PHE A 200 -26.37 9.85 14.42
C PHE A 200 -26.34 10.26 15.89
N GLY A 201 -27.23 11.17 16.27
CA GLY A 201 -27.17 11.83 17.57
C GLY A 201 -25.85 12.56 17.73
N ASP A 202 -25.07 12.21 18.75
CA ASP A 202 -23.73 12.73 18.99
C ASP A 202 -22.62 11.78 18.51
N ASN A 203 -22.97 10.69 17.82
CA ASN A 203 -22.04 9.66 17.39
C ASN A 203 -21.73 9.76 15.91
N LEU A 204 -20.47 9.51 15.54
CA LEU A 204 -20.02 9.29 14.18
C LEU A 204 -19.83 7.79 13.96
N LEU A 205 -20.63 7.22 13.07
CA LEU A 205 -20.57 5.83 12.69
C LEU A 205 -19.90 5.70 11.32
N PHE A 206 -18.86 4.91 11.27
CA PHE A 206 -18.10 4.61 10.06
C PHE A 206 -18.29 3.13 9.69
N PHE A 207 -18.65 2.88 8.43
CA PHE A 207 -18.63 1.57 7.79
C PHE A 207 -17.61 1.59 6.67
N GLY A 208 -16.83 0.53 6.55
CA GLY A 208 -15.91 0.33 5.44
C GLY A 208 -15.93 -1.12 4.99
N ALA A 209 -15.90 -1.33 3.68
CA ALA A 209 -15.73 -2.63 3.06
C ALA A 209 -14.77 -2.50 1.89
N THR A 210 -13.78 -3.39 1.82
CA THR A 210 -12.85 -3.49 0.70
C THR A 210 -12.83 -4.92 0.21
N ALA A 211 -12.95 -5.11 -1.10
CA ALA A 211 -12.76 -6.37 -1.77
C ALA A 211 -11.69 -6.20 -2.85
N GLY A 212 -10.83 -7.19 -3.00
CA GLY A 212 -9.78 -7.21 -4.00
C GLY A 212 -9.57 -8.58 -4.58
N LEU A 213 -9.21 -8.64 -5.84
CA LEU A 213 -8.83 -9.86 -6.51
C LEU A 213 -7.74 -9.58 -7.56
N ARG A 214 -6.89 -10.58 -7.79
CA ARG A 214 -5.90 -10.57 -8.85
C ARG A 214 -6.09 -11.82 -9.72
N VAL A 215 -6.11 -11.64 -11.02
CA VAL A 215 -6.10 -12.70 -12.02
C VAL A 215 -4.70 -12.75 -12.60
N GLN A 216 -4.01 -13.88 -12.44
CA GLN A 216 -2.64 -14.08 -12.92
C GLN A 216 -2.51 -15.48 -13.52
N GLN A 217 -2.03 -15.58 -14.74
CA GLN A 217 -2.00 -16.86 -15.48
C GLN A 217 -0.74 -17.69 -15.21
N ASP A 218 0.36 -17.05 -14.83
CA ASP A 218 1.70 -17.67 -14.83
C ASP A 218 2.10 -18.36 -13.50
N VAL A 219 1.30 -18.25 -12.45
CA VAL A 219 1.71 -18.71 -11.11
C VAL A 219 1.21 -20.11 -10.79
N TYR A 220 0.02 -20.48 -11.29
CA TYR A 220 -0.61 -21.78 -11.04
C TYR A 220 -1.29 -22.29 -12.31
N PRO A 221 -0.99 -23.53 -12.73
CA PRO A 221 -1.62 -24.12 -13.94
C PRO A 221 -3.12 -24.38 -13.78
N THR A 222 -3.63 -24.41 -12.52
CA THR A 222 -5.03 -24.78 -12.22
C THR A 222 -5.89 -23.64 -11.70
N SER A 223 -5.31 -22.49 -11.35
CA SER A 223 -6.06 -21.34 -10.80
C SER A 223 -5.47 -20.03 -11.28
N SER A 224 -6.27 -19.26 -12.01
CA SER A 224 -5.93 -17.91 -12.42
C SER A 224 -6.22 -16.85 -11.36
N LEU A 225 -7.01 -17.17 -10.34
CA LEU A 225 -7.38 -16.26 -9.25
C LEU A 225 -6.40 -16.36 -8.09
N VAL A 226 -5.70 -15.27 -7.83
CA VAL A 226 -4.73 -15.16 -6.73
C VAL A 226 -5.04 -13.89 -5.91
N ASN A 227 -4.57 -13.86 -4.66
CA ASN A 227 -4.68 -12.68 -3.78
C ASN A 227 -6.10 -12.14 -3.63
N GLN A 228 -7.05 -13.02 -3.34
CA GLN A 228 -8.41 -12.61 -3.02
C GLN A 228 -8.45 -12.11 -1.57
N SER A 229 -9.10 -10.98 -1.36
CA SER A 229 -9.28 -10.42 -0.02
C SER A 229 -10.63 -9.74 0.11
N VAL A 230 -11.25 -9.89 1.27
CA VAL A 230 -12.43 -9.13 1.67
C VAL A 230 -12.19 -8.68 3.10
N VAL A 231 -12.31 -7.37 3.33
CA VAL A 231 -12.17 -6.77 4.65
C VAL A 231 -13.38 -5.88 4.90
N ALA A 232 -13.99 -6.02 6.06
CA ALA A 232 -15.05 -5.14 6.51
C ALA A 232 -14.70 -4.57 7.89
N GLN A 233 -15.05 -3.30 8.12
CA GLN A 233 -14.80 -2.62 9.39
C GLN A 233 -15.99 -1.75 9.77
N VAL A 234 -16.25 -1.69 11.06
CA VAL A 234 -17.22 -0.78 11.67
C VAL A 234 -16.51 -0.06 12.82
N ARG A 235 -16.65 1.25 12.88
CA ARG A 235 -16.11 2.06 13.96
C ARG A 235 -17.16 3.07 14.41
N ASN A 236 -17.39 3.14 15.71
CA ASN A 236 -18.18 4.17 16.35
C ASN A 236 -17.28 5.11 17.13
N ILE A 237 -17.46 6.41 16.93
CA ILE A 237 -16.76 7.46 17.66
C ILE A 237 -17.84 8.30 18.34
N SER A 238 -17.87 8.33 19.67
CA SER A 238 -18.67 9.26 20.43
C SER A 238 -17.78 10.43 20.90
N PRO A 239 -18.26 11.68 20.81
CA PRO A 239 -17.57 12.80 21.41
C PRO A 239 -17.51 12.59 22.95
N ARG A 240 -16.46 13.10 23.55
CA ARG A 240 -16.26 13.07 25.00
C ARG A 240 -16.93 14.25 25.66
#